data_30d517287f69927488f82f14afa07775
#
_entry.id   30d517287f69927488f82f14afa07775
#
_cell.length_a   1.000
_cell.length_b   1.000
_cell.length_c   1.000
_cell.angle_alpha   90.00
_cell.angle_beta   90.00
_cell.angle_gamma   90.00
#
_symmetry.space_group_name_H-M   'P 1'
#
loop_
_entity.id
_entity.type
_entity.pdbx_description
1 polymer ?
#
loop_
_entity_poly.entity_id
_entity_poly.type
_entity_poly.pdbx_seq_one_letter_code
_entity_poly.pdbx_strand_id
1 'polypeptide(L)'
;MLRGAIWDLDGTILDSMSAWDHVGENYLRSQGIEPEPDLNEILATMSLQQAADYFIDYYGVKQTPDDLIKGAVAIVDDFYRYEAQLKPHAAKFLTQLQQAGVKMCIATAAERSLVETVLTRCGVLHCFREIFTCTSVGAGKDEPAIYRKAMKFLDTDRSNTIVFEDSLHALTTAKNDGFYVAAVYDEHEEHQDEIRRIVDCIITDYDNPEEFNKFIQGI
;
A
#
# COMPACT_ATOMS: atom_id res chain seq x y z
N MET A 1 -3.51 -25.45 -2.91
CA MET A 1 -3.27 -24.71 -4.20
C MET A 1 -3.80 -23.30 -4.07
N LEU A 2 -3.01 -22.30 -4.39
CA LEU A 2 -3.37 -20.87 -4.33
C LEU A 2 -4.53 -20.54 -5.28
N ARG A 3 -5.58 -19.88 -4.77
CA ARG A 3 -6.77 -19.49 -5.55
C ARG A 3 -7.07 -18.00 -5.46
N GLY A 4 -6.68 -17.33 -4.39
CA GLY A 4 -6.91 -15.92 -4.14
C GLY A 4 -5.66 -15.17 -3.77
N ALA A 5 -5.54 -13.93 -4.23
CA ALA A 5 -4.49 -13.00 -3.83
C ALA A 5 -5.11 -11.62 -3.58
N ILE A 6 -4.85 -11.10 -2.40
CA ILE A 6 -5.29 -9.77 -1.96
C ILE A 6 -4.05 -8.90 -1.87
N TRP A 7 -4.04 -7.81 -2.60
CA TRP A 7 -2.85 -6.99 -2.80
C TRP A 7 -3.04 -5.62 -2.15
N ASP A 8 -2.09 -5.22 -1.35
CA ASP A 8 -1.89 -3.81 -1.13
C ASP A 8 -1.34 -3.13 -2.38
N LEU A 9 -1.30 -1.80 -2.38
CA LEU A 9 -0.88 -1.00 -3.52
C LEU A 9 0.48 -0.35 -3.27
N ASP A 10 0.54 0.56 -2.30
CA ASP A 10 1.70 1.40 -2.02
C ASP A 10 2.80 0.62 -1.31
N GLY A 11 4.06 0.74 -1.75
CA GLY A 11 5.14 -0.09 -1.19
C GLY A 11 5.07 -1.58 -1.58
N THR A 12 3.92 -2.04 -2.09
CA THR A 12 3.70 -3.44 -2.48
C THR A 12 3.75 -3.61 -4.00
N ILE A 13 2.78 -3.06 -4.75
CA ILE A 13 2.77 -3.11 -6.23
C ILE A 13 3.47 -1.89 -6.81
N LEU A 14 3.28 -0.73 -6.18
CA LEU A 14 3.86 0.54 -6.59
C LEU A 14 5.12 0.85 -5.80
N ASP A 15 6.08 1.42 -6.49
CA ASP A 15 7.23 2.13 -5.91
C ASP A 15 6.79 3.56 -5.61
N SER A 16 6.12 3.75 -4.48
CA SER A 16 5.42 4.99 -4.16
C SER A 16 5.70 5.54 -2.77
N MET A 17 6.39 4.80 -1.91
CA MET A 17 6.59 5.21 -0.51
C MET A 17 7.39 6.50 -0.39
N SER A 18 8.38 6.74 -1.25
CA SER A 18 9.14 8.00 -1.29
C SER A 18 8.25 9.25 -1.48
N ALA A 19 7.11 9.13 -2.18
CA ALA A 19 6.20 10.25 -2.35
C ALA A 19 5.42 10.56 -1.06
N TRP A 20 5.09 9.52 -0.29
CA TRP A 20 4.44 9.68 1.01
C TRP A 20 5.40 10.27 2.05
N ASP A 21 6.66 9.82 2.08
CA ASP A 21 7.68 10.33 2.98
C ASP A 21 7.93 11.83 2.81
N HIS A 22 7.84 12.32 1.57
CA HIS A 22 8.13 13.72 1.25
C HIS A 22 6.89 14.60 1.02
N VAL A 23 5.67 14.09 1.24
CA VAL A 23 4.45 14.86 0.97
C VAL A 23 4.37 16.15 1.79
N GLY A 24 4.78 16.11 3.06
CA GLY A 24 4.81 17.28 3.95
C GLY A 24 5.81 18.34 3.48
N GLU A 25 7.02 17.92 3.14
CA GLU A 25 8.05 18.80 2.60
C GLU A 25 7.61 19.45 1.29
N ASN A 26 7.10 18.64 0.36
CA ASN A 26 6.64 19.09 -0.94
C ASN A 26 5.48 20.08 -0.80
N TYR A 27 4.58 19.83 0.17
CA TYR A 27 3.51 20.76 0.47
C TYR A 27 4.04 22.11 0.95
N LEU A 28 4.93 22.14 1.94
CA LEU A 28 5.52 23.39 2.45
C LEU A 28 6.27 24.15 1.35
N ARG A 29 7.07 23.45 0.52
CA ARG A 29 7.75 24.06 -0.63
C ARG A 29 6.76 24.65 -1.63
N SER A 30 5.61 24.00 -1.87
CA SER A 30 4.54 24.55 -2.73
C SER A 30 3.94 25.86 -2.20
N GLN A 31 4.02 26.07 -0.87
CA GLN A 31 3.61 27.31 -0.20
C GLN A 31 4.75 28.35 -0.12
N GLY A 32 5.91 28.06 -0.69
CA GLY A 32 7.10 28.92 -0.61
C GLY A 32 7.82 28.88 0.75
N ILE A 33 7.60 27.84 1.53
CA ILE A 33 8.21 27.62 2.85
C ILE A 33 9.22 26.48 2.72
N GLU A 34 10.48 26.72 3.13
CA GLU A 34 11.50 25.66 3.19
C GLU A 34 11.31 24.87 4.49
N PRO A 35 11.14 23.55 4.44
CA PRO A 35 10.96 22.72 5.61
C PRO A 35 12.28 22.55 6.38
N GLU A 36 12.17 22.28 7.69
CA GLU A 36 13.32 21.85 8.50
C GLU A 36 13.76 20.43 8.08
N PRO A 37 15.06 20.10 8.22
CA PRO A 37 15.61 18.82 7.76
C PRO A 37 15.01 17.58 8.43
N ASP A 38 14.48 17.72 9.66
CA ASP A 38 13.89 16.65 10.46
C ASP A 38 12.35 16.55 10.34
N LEU A 39 11.76 17.29 9.39
CA LEU A 39 10.30 17.35 9.24
C LEU A 39 9.67 15.97 9.08
N ASN A 40 10.26 15.10 8.27
CA ASN A 40 9.70 13.76 8.01
C ASN A 40 9.68 12.89 9.27
N GLU A 41 10.73 12.96 10.10
CA GLU A 41 10.78 12.25 11.40
C GLU A 41 9.67 12.75 12.34
N ILE A 42 9.44 14.07 12.36
CA ILE A 42 8.39 14.69 13.16
C ILE A 42 6.98 14.22 12.68
N LEU A 43 6.75 14.23 11.37
CA LEU A 43 5.46 13.87 10.79
C LEU A 43 5.15 12.37 10.85
N ALA A 44 6.15 11.50 10.90
CA ALA A 44 5.97 10.04 10.89
C ALA A 44 5.04 9.51 11.99
N THR A 45 4.92 10.24 13.11
CA THR A 45 4.05 9.87 14.24
C THR A 45 2.72 10.60 14.29
N MET A 46 2.46 11.50 13.33
CA MET A 46 1.30 12.37 13.30
C MET A 46 0.20 11.86 12.36
N SER A 47 -1.04 12.03 12.79
CA SER A 47 -2.17 11.95 11.85
C SER A 47 -2.15 13.17 10.91
N LEU A 48 -2.87 13.08 9.76
CA LEU A 48 -2.99 14.21 8.83
C LEU A 48 -3.52 15.48 9.52
N GLN A 49 -4.44 15.35 10.49
CA GLN A 49 -4.95 16.47 11.26
C GLN A 49 -3.85 17.10 12.13
N GLN A 50 -3.09 16.26 12.83
CA GLN A 50 -1.98 16.74 13.67
C GLN A 50 -0.87 17.40 12.84
N ALA A 51 -0.55 16.85 11.68
CA ALA A 51 0.40 17.44 10.75
C ALA A 51 -0.09 18.81 10.23
N ALA A 52 -1.38 18.92 9.90
CA ALA A 52 -1.96 20.19 9.47
C ALA A 52 -1.92 21.24 10.60
N ASP A 53 -2.27 20.88 11.83
CA ASP A 53 -2.18 21.77 12.99
C ASP A 53 -0.72 22.19 13.24
N TYR A 54 0.24 21.27 13.15
CA TYR A 54 1.66 21.56 13.26
C TYR A 54 2.14 22.56 12.19
N PHE A 55 1.71 22.43 10.94
CA PHE A 55 2.04 23.38 9.89
C PHE A 55 1.51 24.79 10.14
N ILE A 56 0.31 24.90 10.73
CA ILE A 56 -0.26 26.18 11.11
C ILE A 56 0.53 26.80 12.27
N ASP A 57 0.79 26.02 13.32
CA ASP A 57 1.37 26.51 14.56
C ASP A 57 2.87 26.79 14.42
N TYR A 58 3.61 25.91 13.77
CA TYR A 58 5.07 26.00 13.66
C TYR A 58 5.54 26.79 12.44
N TYR A 59 5.01 26.48 11.25
CA TYR A 59 5.39 27.15 10.02
C TYR A 59 4.57 28.39 9.70
N GLY A 60 3.50 28.63 10.44
CA GLY A 60 2.65 29.82 10.27
C GLY A 60 1.83 29.81 8.98
N VAL A 61 1.51 28.64 8.45
CA VAL A 61 0.69 28.48 7.23
C VAL A 61 -0.70 29.09 7.49
N LYS A 62 -1.21 29.88 6.51
CA LYS A 62 -2.45 30.68 6.64
C LYS A 62 -3.67 30.01 6.00
N GLN A 63 -3.79 28.71 6.17
CA GLN A 63 -4.90 27.91 5.63
C GLN A 63 -5.63 27.19 6.74
N THR A 64 -6.83 26.66 6.46
CA THR A 64 -7.52 25.78 7.42
C THR A 64 -6.88 24.39 7.40
N PRO A 65 -6.98 23.60 8.47
CA PRO A 65 -6.49 22.22 8.47
C PRO A 65 -7.06 21.39 7.31
N ASP A 66 -8.36 21.55 7.01
CA ASP A 66 -9.01 20.85 5.90
C ASP A 66 -8.40 21.20 4.52
N ASP A 67 -8.05 22.48 4.31
CA ASP A 67 -7.44 22.91 3.05
C ASP A 67 -5.99 22.42 2.94
N LEU A 68 -5.28 22.38 4.05
CA LEU A 68 -3.94 21.78 4.15
C LEU A 68 -3.95 20.30 3.77
N ILE A 69 -4.86 19.53 4.38
CA ILE A 69 -5.02 18.10 4.10
C ILE A 69 -5.36 17.88 2.62
N LYS A 70 -6.32 18.65 2.09
CA LYS A 70 -6.66 18.59 0.64
C LYS A 70 -5.49 18.92 -0.25
N GLY A 71 -4.69 19.92 0.10
CA GLY A 71 -3.50 20.30 -0.65
C GLY A 71 -2.41 19.22 -0.64
N ALA A 72 -2.16 18.60 0.50
CA ALA A 72 -1.23 17.48 0.63
C ALA A 72 -1.70 16.26 -0.20
N VAL A 73 -2.99 15.92 -0.10
CA VAL A 73 -3.60 14.85 -0.89
C VAL A 73 -3.50 15.15 -2.40
N ALA A 74 -3.63 16.40 -2.83
CA ALA A 74 -3.51 16.77 -4.24
C ALA A 74 -2.09 16.54 -4.80
N ILE A 75 -1.05 16.73 -3.98
CA ILE A 75 0.34 16.42 -4.40
C ILE A 75 0.49 14.91 -4.66
N VAL A 76 -0.06 14.10 -3.79
CA VAL A 76 -0.05 12.64 -3.96
C VAL A 76 -0.89 12.24 -5.18
N ASP A 77 -2.03 12.89 -5.41
CA ASP A 77 -2.88 12.65 -6.59
C ASP A 77 -2.11 12.87 -7.90
N ASP A 78 -1.37 13.98 -8.01
CA ASP A 78 -0.53 14.26 -9.18
C ASP A 78 0.58 13.22 -9.36
N PHE A 79 1.22 12.78 -8.27
CA PHE A 79 2.21 11.71 -8.33
C PHE A 79 1.61 10.41 -8.89
N TYR A 80 0.45 9.97 -8.41
CA TYR A 80 -0.23 8.77 -8.93
C TYR A 80 -0.64 8.92 -10.40
N ARG A 81 -1.09 10.12 -10.80
CA ARG A 81 -1.53 10.38 -12.17
C ARG A 81 -0.40 10.35 -13.18
N TYR A 82 0.78 10.85 -12.80
CA TYR A 82 1.82 11.15 -13.78
C TYR A 82 3.13 10.42 -13.55
N GLU A 83 3.50 10.08 -12.31
CA GLU A 83 4.85 9.66 -11.95
C GLU A 83 4.94 8.22 -11.43
N ALA A 84 4.09 7.82 -10.46
CA ALA A 84 4.17 6.54 -9.79
C ALA A 84 4.38 5.37 -10.75
N GLN A 85 5.35 4.51 -10.46
CA GLN A 85 5.68 3.34 -11.27
C GLN A 85 5.36 2.06 -10.50
N LEU A 86 5.20 0.96 -11.23
CA LEU A 86 5.20 -0.36 -10.61
C LEU A 86 6.60 -0.68 -10.08
N LYS A 87 6.67 -1.42 -8.98
CA LYS A 87 7.94 -2.06 -8.58
C LYS A 87 8.48 -2.92 -9.74
N PRO A 88 9.80 -3.05 -9.87
CA PRO A 88 10.41 -3.84 -10.94
C PRO A 88 9.77 -5.22 -11.07
N HIS A 89 9.44 -5.62 -12.29
CA HIS A 89 8.85 -6.91 -12.66
C HIS A 89 7.45 -7.22 -12.11
N ALA A 90 6.82 -6.35 -11.32
CA ALA A 90 5.50 -6.58 -10.73
C ALA A 90 4.43 -6.88 -11.80
N ALA A 91 4.42 -6.16 -12.94
CA ALA A 91 3.46 -6.43 -14.02
C ALA A 91 3.56 -7.87 -14.57
N LYS A 92 4.79 -8.38 -14.73
CA LYS A 92 5.04 -9.76 -15.19
C LYS A 92 4.51 -10.76 -14.16
N PHE A 93 4.81 -10.55 -12.89
CA PHE A 93 4.38 -11.41 -11.80
C PHE A 93 2.86 -11.48 -11.66
N LEU A 94 2.18 -10.32 -11.68
CA LEU A 94 0.72 -10.24 -11.67
C LEU A 94 0.10 -11.00 -12.86
N THR A 95 0.66 -10.83 -14.06
CA THR A 95 0.20 -11.55 -15.26
C THR A 95 0.36 -13.06 -15.12
N GLN A 96 1.47 -13.53 -14.56
CA GLN A 96 1.69 -14.97 -14.31
C GLN A 96 0.68 -15.56 -13.34
N LEU A 97 0.38 -14.86 -12.24
CA LEU A 97 -0.66 -15.28 -11.29
C LEU A 97 -2.05 -15.33 -11.95
N GLN A 98 -2.39 -14.32 -12.74
CA GLN A 98 -3.65 -14.29 -13.47
C GLN A 98 -3.76 -15.47 -14.45
N GLN A 99 -2.70 -15.77 -15.20
CA GLN A 99 -2.64 -16.91 -16.13
C GLN A 99 -2.72 -18.26 -15.39
N ALA A 100 -2.20 -18.34 -14.18
CA ALA A 100 -2.35 -19.51 -13.30
C ALA A 100 -3.77 -19.66 -12.71
N GLY A 101 -4.68 -18.73 -13.01
CA GLY A 101 -6.08 -18.77 -12.54
C GLY A 101 -6.29 -18.22 -11.14
N VAL A 102 -5.29 -17.55 -10.54
CA VAL A 102 -5.42 -16.89 -9.24
C VAL A 102 -6.32 -15.66 -9.39
N LYS A 103 -7.37 -15.61 -8.59
CA LYS A 103 -8.27 -14.44 -8.54
C LYS A 103 -7.64 -13.37 -7.68
N MET A 104 -7.56 -12.13 -8.19
CA MET A 104 -6.87 -11.04 -7.51
C MET A 104 -7.78 -9.85 -7.27
N CYS A 105 -7.57 -9.14 -6.16
CA CYS A 105 -8.17 -7.84 -5.86
C CYS A 105 -7.18 -6.97 -5.08
N ILE A 106 -7.45 -5.66 -5.09
CA ILE A 106 -6.71 -4.68 -4.30
C ILE A 106 -7.40 -4.48 -2.94
N ALA A 107 -6.62 -4.28 -1.89
CA ALA A 107 -7.03 -3.86 -0.56
C ALA A 107 -6.08 -2.75 -0.07
N THR A 108 -6.47 -1.49 -0.18
CA THR A 108 -5.59 -0.33 0.01
C THR A 108 -6.21 0.77 0.88
N ALA A 109 -5.36 1.60 1.47
CA ALA A 109 -5.77 2.85 2.11
C ALA A 109 -6.00 4.00 1.10
N ALA A 110 -5.44 3.89 -0.11
CA ALA A 110 -5.59 4.90 -1.14
C ALA A 110 -7.03 4.99 -1.68
N GLU A 111 -7.41 6.16 -2.19
CA GLU A 111 -8.73 6.37 -2.78
C GLU A 111 -8.89 5.63 -4.11
N ARG A 112 -10.08 5.05 -4.36
CA ARG A 112 -10.37 4.21 -5.53
C ARG A 112 -9.99 4.89 -6.86
N SER A 113 -10.31 6.16 -7.02
CA SER A 113 -10.04 6.90 -8.27
C SER A 113 -8.56 6.99 -8.60
N LEU A 114 -7.70 7.12 -7.56
CA LEU A 114 -6.25 7.13 -7.70
C LEU A 114 -5.73 5.75 -8.11
N VAL A 115 -6.21 4.71 -7.43
CA VAL A 115 -5.86 3.31 -7.73
C VAL A 115 -6.20 2.95 -9.17
N GLU A 116 -7.42 3.26 -9.62
CA GLU A 116 -7.85 3.02 -11.00
C GLU A 116 -6.99 3.78 -12.01
N THR A 117 -6.64 5.04 -11.70
CA THR A 117 -5.80 5.87 -12.55
C THR A 117 -4.41 5.28 -12.73
N VAL A 118 -3.71 4.99 -11.64
CA VAL A 118 -2.34 4.48 -11.71
C VAL A 118 -2.27 3.08 -12.31
N LEU A 119 -3.16 2.16 -11.92
CA LEU A 119 -3.16 0.79 -12.44
C LEU A 119 -3.55 0.74 -13.93
N THR A 120 -4.41 1.67 -14.39
CA THR A 120 -4.72 1.83 -15.81
C THR A 120 -3.51 2.33 -16.57
N ARG A 121 -2.85 3.39 -16.08
CA ARG A 121 -1.64 3.95 -16.69
C ARG A 121 -0.50 2.93 -16.76
N CYS A 122 -0.34 2.14 -15.71
CA CYS A 122 0.65 1.06 -15.65
C CYS A 122 0.23 -0.22 -16.41
N GLY A 123 -1.00 -0.29 -16.95
CA GLY A 123 -1.49 -1.37 -17.78
C GLY A 123 -1.83 -2.66 -17.03
N VAL A 124 -1.99 -2.64 -15.69
CA VAL A 124 -2.24 -3.84 -14.87
C VAL A 124 -3.61 -3.88 -14.19
N LEU A 125 -4.46 -2.86 -14.37
CA LEU A 125 -5.80 -2.84 -13.77
C LEU A 125 -6.61 -4.10 -14.10
N HIS A 126 -6.45 -4.62 -15.32
CA HIS A 126 -7.15 -5.82 -15.81
C HIS A 126 -6.81 -7.11 -15.04
N CYS A 127 -5.73 -7.11 -14.26
CA CYS A 127 -5.36 -8.24 -13.40
C CYS A 127 -6.28 -8.39 -12.18
N PHE A 128 -6.95 -7.32 -11.80
CA PHE A 128 -7.73 -7.26 -10.56
C PHE A 128 -9.23 -7.28 -10.85
N ARG A 129 -9.98 -8.06 -10.05
CA ARG A 129 -11.43 -8.18 -10.16
C ARG A 129 -12.18 -7.08 -9.45
N GLU A 130 -11.57 -6.50 -8.40
CA GLU A 130 -12.18 -5.46 -7.58
C GLU A 130 -11.09 -4.69 -6.82
N ILE A 131 -11.43 -3.45 -6.44
CA ILE A 131 -10.63 -2.59 -5.57
C ILE A 131 -11.43 -2.33 -4.31
N PHE A 132 -10.91 -2.76 -3.17
CA PHE A 132 -11.43 -2.42 -1.86
C PHE A 132 -10.53 -1.34 -1.26
N THR A 133 -11.14 -0.26 -0.80
CA THR A 133 -10.43 0.81 -0.09
C THR A 133 -10.86 0.83 1.38
N CYS A 134 -10.00 1.27 2.29
CA CYS A 134 -10.35 1.46 3.69
C CYS A 134 -11.60 2.31 3.84
N THR A 135 -11.71 3.39 3.06
CA THR A 135 -12.92 4.25 3.00
C THR A 135 -14.17 3.47 2.61
N SER A 136 -14.09 2.60 1.57
CA SER A 136 -15.27 1.82 1.10
C SER A 136 -15.70 0.71 2.05
N VAL A 137 -14.79 0.29 2.92
CA VAL A 137 -15.05 -0.73 3.94
C VAL A 137 -15.47 -0.12 5.27
N GLY A 138 -15.02 1.11 5.56
CA GLY A 138 -15.26 1.83 6.81
C GLY A 138 -14.34 1.37 7.95
N ALA A 139 -13.19 0.78 7.63
CA ALA A 139 -12.18 0.30 8.59
C ALA A 139 -10.78 0.41 7.99
N GLY A 140 -9.79 0.67 8.83
CA GLY A 140 -8.37 0.64 8.46
C GLY A 140 -7.82 -0.78 8.34
N LYS A 141 -6.54 -0.91 8.03
CA LYS A 141 -5.83 -2.20 7.95
C LYS A 141 -5.36 -2.73 9.32
N ASP A 142 -5.60 -1.99 10.37
CA ASP A 142 -5.52 -2.42 11.76
C ASP A 142 -6.63 -3.42 12.12
N GLU A 143 -7.70 -3.46 11.31
CA GLU A 143 -8.78 -4.45 11.39
C GLU A 143 -8.82 -5.35 10.13
N PRO A 144 -9.16 -6.65 10.28
CA PRO A 144 -9.15 -7.59 9.15
C PRO A 144 -10.35 -7.46 8.21
N ALA A 145 -11.20 -6.44 8.40
CA ALA A 145 -12.47 -6.27 7.68
C ALA A 145 -12.27 -6.21 6.16
N ILE A 146 -11.24 -5.48 5.69
CA ILE A 146 -10.95 -5.32 4.26
C ILE A 146 -10.52 -6.65 3.63
N TYR A 147 -9.66 -7.43 4.30
CA TYR A 147 -9.20 -8.73 3.82
C TYR A 147 -10.33 -9.76 3.78
N ARG A 148 -11.18 -9.80 4.81
CA ARG A 148 -12.35 -10.67 4.86
C ARG A 148 -13.35 -10.38 3.74
N LYS A 149 -13.60 -9.08 3.46
CA LYS A 149 -14.48 -8.64 2.37
C LYS A 149 -13.91 -9.02 1.01
N ALA A 150 -12.62 -8.82 0.80
CA ALA A 150 -11.90 -9.20 -0.40
C ALA A 150 -11.93 -10.72 -0.64
N MET A 151 -11.60 -11.52 0.35
CA MET A 151 -11.65 -12.98 0.29
C MET A 151 -13.07 -13.50 -0.08
N LYS A 152 -14.10 -12.96 0.57
CA LYS A 152 -15.49 -13.30 0.27
C LYS A 152 -15.86 -12.97 -1.18
N PHE A 153 -15.45 -11.82 -1.68
CA PHE A 153 -15.68 -11.41 -3.06
C PHE A 153 -14.97 -12.32 -4.06
N LEU A 154 -13.75 -12.75 -3.77
CA LEU A 154 -12.99 -13.68 -4.61
C LEU A 154 -13.57 -15.11 -4.60
N ASP A 155 -14.49 -15.40 -3.68
CA ASP A 155 -15.01 -16.76 -3.46
C ASP A 155 -13.86 -17.74 -3.21
N THR A 156 -13.11 -17.46 -2.14
CA THR A 156 -11.93 -18.22 -1.69
C THR A 156 -11.94 -18.36 -0.17
N ASP A 157 -10.97 -19.11 0.38
CA ASP A 157 -10.82 -19.38 1.80
C ASP A 157 -9.44 -18.95 2.28
N ARG A 158 -9.25 -18.77 3.60
CA ARG A 158 -7.95 -18.43 4.19
C ARG A 158 -6.84 -19.41 3.81
N SER A 159 -7.18 -20.71 3.71
CA SER A 159 -6.23 -21.76 3.35
C SER A 159 -5.74 -21.74 1.90
N ASN A 160 -6.32 -20.89 1.06
CA ASN A 160 -5.95 -20.77 -0.35
C ASN A 160 -5.88 -19.31 -0.83
N THR A 161 -5.82 -18.36 0.12
CA THR A 161 -5.69 -16.93 -0.16
C THR A 161 -4.45 -16.37 0.53
N ILE A 162 -3.66 -15.60 -0.22
CA ILE A 162 -2.50 -14.88 0.30
C ILE A 162 -2.81 -13.37 0.29
N VAL A 163 -2.40 -12.68 1.35
CA VAL A 163 -2.34 -11.22 1.41
C VAL A 163 -0.90 -10.79 1.13
N PHE A 164 -0.72 -9.91 0.15
CA PHE A 164 0.56 -9.31 -0.21
C PHE A 164 0.59 -7.88 0.34
N GLU A 165 1.62 -7.55 1.09
CA GLU A 165 1.74 -6.32 1.86
C GLU A 165 3.21 -6.02 2.14
N ASP A 166 3.56 -4.76 2.41
CA ASP A 166 4.89 -4.33 2.83
C ASP A 166 4.93 -3.99 4.33
N SER A 167 3.84 -3.46 4.91
CA SER A 167 3.86 -2.92 6.27
C SER A 167 3.62 -3.96 7.36
N LEU A 168 4.40 -3.88 8.45
CA LEU A 168 4.33 -4.80 9.59
C LEU A 168 2.92 -4.87 10.20
N HIS A 169 2.25 -3.73 10.40
CA HIS A 169 0.95 -3.72 11.08
C HIS A 169 -0.13 -4.42 10.26
N ALA A 170 -0.17 -4.22 8.94
CA ALA A 170 -1.15 -4.83 8.06
C ALA A 170 -0.88 -6.33 7.86
N LEU A 171 0.39 -6.72 7.71
CA LEU A 171 0.82 -8.13 7.71
C LEU A 171 0.41 -8.83 9.01
N THR A 172 0.62 -8.19 10.16
CA THR A 172 0.25 -8.72 11.48
C THR A 172 -1.27 -8.91 11.58
N THR A 173 -2.05 -7.94 11.13
CA THR A 173 -3.52 -8.00 11.12
C THR A 173 -4.02 -9.16 10.26
N ALA A 174 -3.53 -9.30 9.04
CA ALA A 174 -3.92 -10.39 8.14
C ALA A 174 -3.49 -11.76 8.70
N LYS A 175 -2.27 -11.87 9.24
CA LYS A 175 -1.75 -13.10 9.84
C LYS A 175 -2.57 -13.54 11.05
N ASN A 176 -2.89 -12.62 11.95
CA ASN A 176 -3.69 -12.90 13.15
C ASN A 176 -5.13 -13.34 12.78
N ASP A 177 -5.65 -12.91 11.63
CA ASP A 177 -6.94 -13.37 11.11
C ASP A 177 -6.84 -14.72 10.35
N GLY A 178 -5.66 -15.31 10.26
CA GLY A 178 -5.41 -16.65 9.73
C GLY A 178 -5.20 -16.70 8.22
N PHE A 179 -4.89 -15.58 7.58
CA PHE A 179 -4.45 -15.57 6.18
C PHE A 179 -3.00 -16.03 6.06
N TYR A 180 -2.67 -16.59 4.91
CA TYR A 180 -1.28 -16.59 4.48
C TYR A 180 -0.86 -15.16 4.11
N VAL A 181 0.37 -14.80 4.48
CA VAL A 181 0.90 -13.46 4.23
C VAL A 181 2.25 -13.54 3.53
N ALA A 182 2.38 -12.78 2.45
CA ALA A 182 3.63 -12.60 1.72
C ALA A 182 4.07 -11.15 1.90
N ALA A 183 5.20 -10.93 2.55
CA ALA A 183 5.76 -9.60 2.61
C ALA A 183 6.43 -9.26 1.27
N VAL A 184 6.17 -8.07 0.78
CA VAL A 184 6.93 -7.47 -0.31
C VAL A 184 7.92 -6.49 0.30
N TYR A 185 9.21 -6.68 0.01
CA TYR A 185 10.24 -5.82 0.57
C TYR A 185 10.06 -4.38 0.06
N ASP A 186 10.05 -3.45 1.01
CA ASP A 186 10.16 -2.02 0.76
C ASP A 186 11.21 -1.43 1.70
N GLU A 187 12.07 -0.57 1.20
CA GLU A 187 13.17 0.02 1.98
C GLU A 187 12.70 1.02 3.04
N HIS A 188 11.46 1.53 2.90
CA HIS A 188 10.86 2.50 3.81
C HIS A 188 10.22 1.83 5.05
N GLU A 189 10.02 0.51 5.04
CA GLU A 189 9.54 -0.21 6.22
C GLU A 189 10.74 -0.61 7.10
N GLU A 190 10.81 -0.05 8.28
CA GLU A 190 11.96 -0.21 9.20
C GLU A 190 11.94 -1.56 9.94
N HIS A 191 10.78 -2.21 10.08
CA HIS A 191 10.59 -3.41 10.91
C HIS A 191 10.84 -4.72 10.17
N GLN A 192 11.79 -4.77 9.23
CA GLN A 192 12.06 -5.92 8.38
C GLN A 192 12.34 -7.22 9.16
N ASP A 193 13.02 -7.13 10.31
CA ASP A 193 13.31 -8.30 11.17
C ASP A 193 12.06 -8.85 11.84
N GLU A 194 11.09 -8.02 12.18
CA GLU A 194 9.80 -8.43 12.76
C GLU A 194 8.90 -9.04 11.70
N ILE A 195 8.83 -8.43 10.52
CA ILE A 195 8.12 -8.96 9.35
C ILE A 195 8.60 -10.37 9.05
N ARG A 196 9.92 -10.58 8.96
CA ARG A 196 10.51 -11.89 8.65
C ARG A 196 10.10 -13.01 9.62
N ARG A 197 9.76 -12.68 10.87
CA ARG A 197 9.33 -13.65 11.89
C ARG A 197 7.87 -14.07 11.77
N ILE A 198 7.02 -13.26 11.14
CA ILE A 198 5.57 -13.49 11.14
C ILE A 198 5.04 -13.95 9.77
N VAL A 199 5.74 -13.67 8.67
CA VAL A 199 5.24 -13.95 7.32
C VAL A 199 5.51 -15.39 6.87
N ASP A 200 4.76 -15.84 5.89
CA ASP A 200 4.93 -17.17 5.29
C ASP A 200 6.02 -17.17 4.22
N CYS A 201 6.22 -16.04 3.55
CA CYS A 201 7.31 -15.83 2.60
C CYS A 201 7.58 -14.33 2.39
N ILE A 202 8.76 -14.03 1.82
CA ILE A 202 9.16 -12.67 1.44
C ILE A 202 9.44 -12.62 -0.05
N ILE A 203 9.01 -11.54 -0.70
CA ILE A 203 9.32 -11.21 -2.08
C ILE A 203 10.23 -9.99 -2.07
N THR A 204 11.50 -10.21 -2.36
CA THR A 204 12.49 -9.14 -2.53
C THR A 204 12.63 -8.71 -3.98
N ASP A 205 12.24 -9.59 -4.91
CA ASP A 205 12.26 -9.34 -6.35
C ASP A 205 11.15 -10.15 -7.01
N TYR A 206 10.30 -9.50 -7.78
CA TYR A 206 9.21 -10.12 -8.51
C TYR A 206 9.68 -10.96 -9.71
N ASP A 207 10.89 -10.75 -10.21
CA ASP A 207 11.43 -11.59 -11.31
C ASP A 207 11.88 -12.96 -10.81
N ASN A 208 12.39 -13.04 -9.58
CA ASN A 208 12.84 -14.28 -8.96
C ASN A 208 12.30 -14.45 -7.51
N PRO A 209 10.98 -14.65 -7.32
CA PRO A 209 10.37 -14.77 -6.00
C PRO A 209 10.56 -16.18 -5.40
N GLU A 210 11.80 -16.56 -5.07
CA GLU A 210 12.15 -17.93 -4.68
C GLU A 210 11.38 -18.43 -3.45
N GLU A 211 11.26 -17.59 -2.40
CA GLU A 211 10.55 -17.98 -1.18
C GLU A 211 9.06 -18.19 -1.46
N PHE A 212 8.44 -17.30 -2.22
CA PHE A 212 7.05 -17.44 -2.64
C PHE A 212 6.84 -18.72 -3.47
N ASN A 213 7.70 -18.99 -4.45
CA ASN A 213 7.59 -20.18 -5.27
C ASN A 213 7.73 -21.48 -4.46
N LYS A 214 8.59 -21.50 -3.45
CA LYS A 214 8.70 -22.64 -2.51
C LYS A 214 7.45 -22.78 -1.65
N PHE A 215 6.94 -21.65 -1.13
CA PHE A 215 5.77 -21.62 -0.27
C PHE A 215 4.52 -22.15 -1.00
N ILE A 216 4.22 -21.68 -2.22
CA ILE A 216 3.01 -22.09 -2.94
C ILE A 216 3.03 -23.56 -3.40
N GLN A 217 4.21 -24.23 -3.45
CA GLN A 217 4.30 -25.67 -3.70
C GLN A 217 3.86 -26.51 -2.51
N GLY A 218 3.81 -25.92 -1.30
CA GLY A 218 3.44 -26.58 -0.06
C GLY A 218 1.95 -26.46 0.34
N ILE A 219 1.16 -25.64 -0.39
CA ILE A 219 -0.25 -25.34 -0.08
C ILE A 219 -1.25 -25.79 -1.14
#